data_c638cc38b7e43a457e7b03e08ebf06cf
#
_entry.id   c638cc38b7e43a457e7b03e08ebf06cf
#
_cell.length_a   1.000
_cell.length_b   1.000
_cell.length_c   1.000
_cell.angle_alpha   90.00
_cell.angle_beta   90.00
_cell.angle_gamma   90.00
#
_symmetry.space_group_name_H-M   'P 1'
#
loop_
_entity.id
_entity.type
_entity.pdbx_description
1 polymer ?
#
loop_
_entity_poly.entity_id
_entity_poly.type
_entity_poly.pdbx_seq_one_letter_code
_entity_poly.pdbx_strand_id
1 'polypeptide(L)'
;MNIRLEEEKDYFEVENLTREAFWNVYRPGCFEHLVIHNLRKEKCFVKDLDFVIELDGKIIANIVYAKANLRLKNGKEREVLIFGPVSVLPEYQKKGYGEKLIKFTMNRAKEMGFNEILITGNPNYYKKYGFESASKYNIFYEGVPEDSEFPCFMICILNKEKYDILGGIYSDPKCYDIDGAKLEEFDKKFPYKIKEKRAGQLQL
;
A
#
# COMPACT_ATOMS: atom_id res chain seq x y z
N MET A 1 9.72 -2.54 21.57
CA MET A 1 9.10 -2.55 20.23
C MET A 1 7.80 -3.32 20.31
N ASN A 2 6.69 -2.69 19.94
CA ASN A 2 5.36 -3.26 19.93
C ASN A 2 4.75 -3.12 18.52
N ILE A 3 4.10 -4.19 18.02
CA ILE A 3 3.26 -4.13 16.79
C ILE A 3 1.82 -4.20 17.26
N ARG A 4 1.05 -3.16 17.00
CA ARG A 4 -0.34 -3.04 17.42
C ARG A 4 -1.21 -2.45 16.31
N LEU A 5 -2.52 -2.63 16.44
CA LEU A 5 -3.47 -1.89 15.61
C LEU A 5 -3.30 -0.38 15.80
N GLU A 6 -3.48 0.36 14.74
CA GLU A 6 -3.59 1.82 14.78
C GLU A 6 -4.90 2.21 15.51
N GLU A 7 -4.84 3.26 16.30
CA GLU A 7 -5.98 3.86 16.98
C GLU A 7 -6.24 5.27 16.43
N GLU A 8 -7.45 5.80 16.59
CA GLU A 8 -7.80 7.12 16.06
C GLU A 8 -6.88 8.24 16.59
N LYS A 9 -6.39 8.13 17.83
CA LYS A 9 -5.43 9.07 18.39
C LYS A 9 -4.08 9.11 17.65
N ASP A 10 -3.75 8.03 16.93
CA ASP A 10 -2.48 7.88 16.19
C ASP A 10 -2.55 8.49 14.78
N TYR A 11 -3.75 8.74 14.27
CA TYR A 11 -3.97 9.09 12.85
C TYR A 11 -3.10 10.23 12.35
N PHE A 12 -3.02 11.32 13.10
CA PHE A 12 -2.21 12.46 12.70
C PHE A 12 -0.70 12.15 12.72
N GLU A 13 -0.24 11.41 13.74
CA GLU A 13 1.16 10.98 13.83
C GLU A 13 1.53 10.07 12.66
N VAL A 14 0.66 9.12 12.30
CA VAL A 14 0.85 8.19 11.17
C VAL A 14 0.79 8.91 9.82
N GLU A 15 -0.11 9.88 9.64
CA GLU A 15 -0.14 10.72 8.45
C GLU A 15 1.17 11.51 8.29
N ASN A 16 1.67 12.10 9.38
CA ASN A 16 2.96 12.80 9.37
C ASN A 16 4.13 11.83 9.12
N LEU A 17 4.15 10.67 9.75
CA LEU A 17 5.13 9.61 9.53
C LEU A 17 5.17 9.21 8.04
N THR A 18 4.01 8.99 7.45
CA THR A 18 3.90 8.63 6.02
C THR A 18 4.40 9.76 5.14
N ARG A 19 4.04 11.00 5.45
CA ARG A 19 4.56 12.18 4.75
C ARG A 19 6.08 12.26 4.82
N GLU A 20 6.68 12.06 5.99
CA GLU A 20 8.13 12.03 6.16
C GLU A 20 8.80 10.90 5.35
N ALA A 21 8.20 9.71 5.33
CA ALA A 21 8.73 8.54 4.64
C ALA A 21 8.73 8.68 3.11
N PHE A 22 7.74 9.39 2.54
CA PHE A 22 7.55 9.50 1.09
C PHE A 22 7.92 10.86 0.50
N TRP A 23 8.26 11.87 1.32
CA TRP A 23 8.54 13.21 0.84
C TRP A 23 9.70 13.28 -0.16
N ASN A 24 9.40 13.74 -1.38
CA ASN A 24 10.36 13.82 -2.49
C ASN A 24 10.96 12.47 -2.92
N VAL A 25 10.31 11.34 -2.61
CA VAL A 25 10.79 10.00 -3.02
C VAL A 25 10.39 9.70 -4.47
N TYR A 26 9.09 9.63 -4.76
CA TYR A 26 8.58 9.26 -6.08
C TYR A 26 8.20 10.45 -6.96
N ARG A 27 8.00 11.60 -6.35
CA ARG A 27 7.61 12.88 -6.98
C ARG A 27 8.01 14.04 -6.09
N PRO A 28 7.98 15.30 -6.58
CA PRO A 28 8.06 16.48 -5.71
C PRO A 28 6.92 16.48 -4.68
N GLY A 29 7.26 16.52 -3.38
CA GLY A 29 6.31 16.27 -2.31
C GLY A 29 5.93 14.79 -2.19
N CYS A 30 4.71 14.51 -1.74
CA CYS A 30 4.10 13.17 -1.70
C CYS A 30 2.57 13.32 -1.59
N PHE A 31 1.83 12.25 -1.80
CA PHE A 31 0.37 12.22 -1.60
C PHE A 31 -0.07 11.05 -0.68
N GLU A 32 0.81 10.16 -0.32
CA GLU A 32 0.54 8.91 0.39
C GLU A 32 -0.12 9.16 1.75
N HIS A 33 0.19 10.26 2.43
CA HIS A 33 -0.44 10.64 3.69
C HIS A 33 -1.92 11.03 3.52
N LEU A 34 -2.30 11.63 2.37
CA LEU A 34 -3.71 11.89 2.06
C LEU A 34 -4.43 10.60 1.64
N VAL A 35 -3.75 9.66 0.98
CA VAL A 35 -4.32 8.32 0.70
C VAL A 35 -4.77 7.66 2.00
N ILE A 36 -3.91 7.58 3.01
CA ILE A 36 -4.28 6.98 4.32
C ILE A 36 -5.45 7.73 4.94
N HIS A 37 -5.41 9.05 4.95
CA HIS A 37 -6.47 9.89 5.51
C HIS A 37 -7.84 9.60 4.86
N ASN A 38 -7.87 9.46 3.53
CA ASN A 38 -9.09 9.17 2.79
C ASN A 38 -9.53 7.72 3.00
N LEU A 39 -8.57 6.77 2.93
CA LEU A 39 -8.85 5.34 3.03
C LEU A 39 -9.58 4.99 4.32
N ARG A 40 -9.20 5.56 5.46
CA ARG A 40 -9.85 5.31 6.76
C ARG A 40 -11.35 5.64 6.80
N LYS A 41 -11.85 6.41 5.82
CA LYS A 41 -13.27 6.80 5.69
C LYS A 41 -14.03 5.92 4.71
N GLU A 42 -13.32 5.06 3.99
CA GLU A 42 -13.88 4.24 2.92
C GLU A 42 -14.31 2.87 3.43
N LYS A 43 -15.36 2.32 2.80
CA LYS A 43 -15.86 0.97 3.11
C LYS A 43 -14.84 -0.13 2.81
N CYS A 44 -13.92 0.13 1.89
CA CYS A 44 -12.87 -0.81 1.52
C CYS A 44 -11.72 -0.89 2.54
N PHE A 45 -11.65 0.01 3.50
CA PHE A 45 -10.63 0.00 4.55
C PHE A 45 -10.72 -1.25 5.43
N VAL A 46 -9.59 -1.91 5.66
CA VAL A 46 -9.50 -3.10 6.49
C VAL A 46 -8.86 -2.74 7.84
N LYS A 47 -9.68 -2.21 8.76
CA LYS A 47 -9.22 -1.74 10.07
C LYS A 47 -8.43 -2.79 10.86
N ASP A 48 -8.79 -4.07 10.75
CA ASP A 48 -8.12 -5.18 11.46
C ASP A 48 -6.74 -5.55 10.86
N LEU A 49 -6.33 -4.85 9.79
CA LEU A 49 -5.01 -4.94 9.14
C LEU A 49 -4.28 -3.60 9.09
N ASP A 50 -4.77 -2.59 9.80
CA ASP A 50 -4.10 -1.31 9.95
C ASP A 50 -3.20 -1.36 11.20
N PHE A 51 -1.89 -1.50 10.97
CA PHE A 51 -0.91 -1.72 12.04
C PHE A 51 0.19 -0.68 12.06
N VAL A 52 0.64 -0.40 13.28
CA VAL A 52 1.81 0.44 13.56
C VAL A 52 2.89 -0.35 14.29
N ILE A 53 4.14 0.09 14.15
CA ILE A 53 5.22 -0.27 15.06
C ILE A 53 5.46 0.90 16.00
N GLU A 54 5.31 0.65 17.29
CA GLU A 54 5.66 1.58 18.35
C GLU A 54 6.98 1.16 19.00
N LEU A 55 7.88 2.10 19.14
CA LEU A 55 9.19 1.94 19.80
C LEU A 55 9.39 3.11 20.78
N ASP A 56 9.53 2.78 22.07
CA ASP A 56 9.76 3.75 23.14
C ASP A 56 8.75 4.92 23.15
N GLY A 57 7.47 4.58 22.91
CA GLY A 57 6.36 5.55 22.90
C GLY A 57 6.22 6.35 21.61
N LYS A 58 7.02 6.10 20.56
CA LYS A 58 6.95 6.75 19.25
C LYS A 58 6.51 5.76 18.18
N ILE A 59 5.60 6.16 17.31
CA ILE A 59 5.23 5.38 16.13
C ILE A 59 6.32 5.59 15.05
N ILE A 60 6.93 4.49 14.61
CA ILE A 60 8.07 4.51 13.67
C ILE A 60 7.76 3.88 12.33
N ALA A 61 6.69 3.12 12.21
CA ALA A 61 6.25 2.50 10.96
C ALA A 61 4.75 2.25 10.98
N ASN A 62 4.15 2.24 9.79
CA ASN A 62 2.73 1.92 9.56
C ASN A 62 2.56 1.12 8.27
N ILE A 63 1.51 0.32 8.21
CA ILE A 63 0.98 -0.35 7.02
C ILE A 63 -0.54 -0.33 7.06
N VAL A 64 -1.17 0.01 5.94
CA VAL A 64 -2.63 0.00 5.79
C VAL A 64 -3.06 -0.97 4.70
N TYR A 65 -4.24 -1.53 4.85
CA TYR A 65 -4.84 -2.45 3.89
C TYR A 65 -6.21 -1.98 3.43
N ALA A 66 -6.51 -2.30 2.18
CA ALA A 66 -7.83 -2.09 1.60
C ALA A 66 -8.28 -3.33 0.83
N LYS A 67 -9.60 -3.46 0.67
CA LYS A 67 -10.22 -4.35 -0.28
C LYS A 67 -10.35 -3.65 -1.62
N ALA A 68 -10.10 -4.39 -2.70
CA ALA A 68 -10.29 -3.92 -4.06
C ALA A 68 -11.03 -4.98 -4.87
N ASN A 69 -11.58 -4.61 -6.01
CA ASN A 69 -12.27 -5.52 -6.90
C ASN A 69 -11.39 -5.89 -8.09
N LEU A 70 -11.27 -7.19 -8.31
CA LEU A 70 -10.73 -7.78 -9.51
C LEU A 70 -11.89 -8.21 -10.42
N ARG A 71 -12.04 -7.57 -11.56
CA ARG A 71 -13.03 -7.94 -12.59
C ARG A 71 -12.49 -9.13 -13.38
N LEU A 72 -13.06 -10.30 -13.15
CA LEU A 72 -12.64 -11.56 -13.77
C LEU A 72 -13.03 -11.61 -15.26
N LYS A 73 -12.29 -12.43 -16.05
CA LYS A 73 -12.59 -12.65 -17.48
C LYS A 73 -13.99 -13.22 -17.76
N ASN A 74 -14.60 -13.90 -16.80
CA ASN A 74 -15.97 -14.40 -16.87
C ASN A 74 -17.05 -13.37 -16.50
N GLY A 75 -16.69 -12.11 -16.29
CA GLY A 75 -17.58 -11.01 -15.93
C GLY A 75 -17.97 -10.93 -14.46
N LYS A 76 -17.51 -11.87 -13.61
CA LYS A 76 -17.69 -11.79 -12.16
C LYS A 76 -16.67 -10.87 -11.53
N GLU A 77 -16.97 -10.40 -10.32
CA GLU A 77 -16.02 -9.69 -9.48
C GLU A 77 -15.49 -10.60 -8.38
N ARG A 78 -14.20 -10.43 -8.05
CA ARG A 78 -13.54 -11.06 -6.91
C ARG A 78 -12.99 -9.95 -6.02
N GLU A 79 -13.34 -9.99 -4.73
CA GLU A 79 -12.70 -9.13 -3.74
C GLU A 79 -11.27 -9.63 -3.49
N VAL A 80 -10.31 -8.73 -3.62
CA VAL A 80 -8.89 -8.98 -3.37
C VAL A 80 -8.38 -8.02 -2.31
N LEU A 81 -7.31 -8.42 -1.62
CA LEU A 81 -6.65 -7.54 -0.66
C LEU A 81 -5.52 -6.78 -1.35
N ILE A 82 -5.37 -5.53 -0.96
CA ILE A 82 -4.23 -4.69 -1.33
C ILE A 82 -3.64 -4.07 -0.07
N PHE A 83 -2.37 -3.70 -0.08
CA PHE A 83 -1.81 -2.83 0.94
C PHE A 83 -0.98 -1.70 0.36
N GLY A 84 -0.95 -0.62 1.07
CA GLY A 84 -0.16 0.56 0.77
C GLY A 84 -0.90 1.84 1.18
N PRO A 85 -0.13 2.82 1.59
CA PRO A 85 1.33 2.80 1.72
C PRO A 85 1.84 1.96 2.90
N VAL A 86 3.11 1.53 2.77
CA VAL A 86 3.92 1.02 3.89
C VAL A 86 4.97 2.08 4.20
N SER A 87 4.94 2.59 5.39
CA SER A 87 5.75 3.73 5.80
C SER A 87 6.70 3.35 6.94
N VAL A 88 7.94 3.84 6.88
CA VAL A 88 8.91 3.77 7.98
C VAL A 88 9.59 5.13 8.05
N LEU A 89 9.64 5.73 9.23
CA LEU A 89 10.36 7.00 9.44
C LEU A 89 11.79 6.91 8.89
N PRO A 90 12.30 7.96 8.20
CA PRO A 90 13.61 7.94 7.53
C PRO A 90 14.75 7.43 8.41
N GLU A 91 14.82 7.87 9.66
CA GLU A 91 15.86 7.47 10.63
C GLU A 91 15.77 5.99 11.08
N TYR A 92 14.63 5.33 10.80
CA TYR A 92 14.39 3.91 11.13
C TYR A 92 14.40 3.00 9.91
N GLN A 93 14.54 3.56 8.70
CA GLN A 93 14.60 2.77 7.46
C GLN A 93 15.85 1.86 7.42
N LYS A 94 15.80 0.82 6.58
CA LYS A 94 16.87 -0.18 6.37
C LYS A 94 17.27 -0.96 7.64
N LYS A 95 16.49 -0.89 8.72
CA LYS A 95 16.69 -1.63 9.99
C LYS A 95 15.72 -2.82 10.16
N GLY A 96 14.98 -3.19 9.11
CA GLY A 96 14.09 -4.35 9.11
C GLY A 96 12.68 -4.11 9.64
N TYR A 97 12.31 -2.91 10.07
CA TYR A 97 10.98 -2.62 10.62
C TYR A 97 9.85 -2.82 9.59
N GLY A 98 10.01 -2.33 8.36
CA GLY A 98 9.04 -2.57 7.30
C GLY A 98 8.87 -4.06 6.98
N GLU A 99 9.96 -4.83 6.99
CA GLU A 99 9.90 -6.29 6.79
C GLU A 99 9.10 -6.98 7.89
N LYS A 100 9.33 -6.63 9.16
CA LYS A 100 8.59 -7.20 10.29
C LYS A 100 7.09 -6.91 10.16
N LEU A 101 6.75 -5.68 9.79
CA LEU A 101 5.36 -5.25 9.66
C LEU A 101 4.66 -5.99 8.50
N ILE A 102 5.29 -6.05 7.33
CA ILE A 102 4.75 -6.77 6.16
C ILE A 102 4.53 -8.26 6.50
N LYS A 103 5.53 -8.95 7.06
CA LYS A 103 5.41 -10.37 7.41
C LYS A 103 4.31 -10.62 8.44
N PHE A 104 4.24 -9.79 9.46
CA PHE A 104 3.21 -9.90 10.50
C PHE A 104 1.80 -9.74 9.92
N THR A 105 1.58 -8.69 9.13
CA THR A 105 0.26 -8.39 8.58
C THR A 105 -0.17 -9.34 7.47
N MET A 106 0.76 -9.84 6.65
CA MET A 106 0.47 -10.89 5.66
C MET A 106 0.01 -12.20 6.33
N ASN A 107 0.64 -12.60 7.45
CA ASN A 107 0.19 -13.75 8.22
C ASN A 107 -1.21 -13.50 8.81
N ARG A 108 -1.44 -12.32 9.37
CA ARG A 108 -2.75 -11.94 9.88
C ARG A 108 -3.82 -11.95 8.79
N ALA A 109 -3.53 -11.42 7.61
CA ALA A 109 -4.43 -11.47 6.45
C ALA A 109 -4.79 -12.91 6.05
N LYS A 110 -3.81 -13.82 6.06
CA LYS A 110 -4.04 -15.25 5.82
C LYS A 110 -4.95 -15.88 6.87
N GLU A 111 -4.74 -15.58 8.16
CA GLU A 111 -5.59 -16.05 9.28
C GLU A 111 -7.02 -15.54 9.15
N MET A 112 -7.22 -14.31 8.63
CA MET A 112 -8.53 -13.73 8.35
C MET A 112 -9.22 -14.35 7.12
N GLY A 113 -8.54 -15.24 6.40
CA GLY A 113 -9.10 -15.96 5.27
C GLY A 113 -8.90 -15.31 3.90
N PHE A 114 -8.09 -14.26 3.80
CA PHE A 114 -7.71 -13.71 2.51
C PHE A 114 -6.80 -14.68 1.74
N ASN A 115 -7.04 -14.81 0.43
CA ASN A 115 -6.31 -15.77 -0.40
C ASN A 115 -5.13 -15.15 -1.15
N GLU A 116 -5.22 -13.88 -1.50
CA GLU A 116 -4.22 -13.14 -2.28
C GLU A 116 -4.09 -11.67 -1.85
N ILE A 117 -2.92 -11.11 -2.13
CA ILE A 117 -2.64 -9.68 -1.99
C ILE A 117 -2.07 -9.17 -3.30
N LEU A 118 -2.63 -8.09 -3.83
CA LEU A 118 -2.10 -7.35 -4.97
C LEU A 118 -1.41 -6.06 -4.49
N ILE A 119 -0.33 -5.68 -5.15
CA ILE A 119 0.38 -4.44 -4.86
C ILE A 119 1.02 -3.85 -6.12
N THR A 120 1.26 -2.55 -6.08
CA THR A 120 2.18 -1.88 -6.99
C THR A 120 3.41 -1.42 -6.20
N GLY A 121 4.61 -1.87 -6.62
CA GLY A 121 5.83 -1.55 -5.88
C GLY A 121 7.11 -2.06 -6.55
N ASN A 122 8.23 -1.97 -5.86
CA ASN A 122 9.53 -2.43 -6.38
C ASN A 122 9.64 -3.96 -6.32
N PRO A 123 9.72 -4.67 -7.47
CA PRO A 123 9.81 -6.13 -7.51
C PRO A 123 11.01 -6.68 -6.73
N ASN A 124 12.15 -5.99 -6.77
CA ASN A 124 13.35 -6.42 -6.06
C ASN A 124 13.19 -6.40 -4.54
N TYR A 125 12.32 -5.52 -4.04
CA TYR A 125 12.01 -5.46 -2.61
C TYR A 125 10.96 -6.49 -2.20
N TYR A 126 9.90 -6.69 -3.00
CA TYR A 126 8.75 -7.49 -2.60
C TYR A 126 8.87 -8.99 -2.93
N LYS A 127 9.74 -9.41 -3.88
CA LYS A 127 9.94 -10.83 -4.21
C LYS A 127 10.30 -11.71 -3.01
N LYS A 128 11.00 -11.19 -2.01
CA LYS A 128 11.39 -11.93 -0.80
C LYS A 128 10.22 -12.27 0.12
N TYR A 129 9.06 -11.65 -0.10
CA TYR A 129 7.80 -11.94 0.61
C TYR A 129 6.86 -12.85 -0.19
N GLY A 130 7.32 -13.36 -1.33
CA GLY A 130 6.54 -14.24 -2.20
C GLY A 130 5.70 -13.51 -3.24
N PHE A 131 5.93 -12.20 -3.44
CA PHE A 131 5.32 -11.47 -4.53
C PHE A 131 6.00 -11.77 -5.87
N GLU A 132 5.19 -11.98 -6.89
CA GLU A 132 5.59 -12.15 -8.29
C GLU A 132 4.70 -11.32 -9.21
N SER A 133 5.10 -11.16 -10.49
CA SER A 133 4.28 -10.41 -11.45
C SER A 133 2.87 -10.95 -11.53
N ALA A 134 1.87 -10.08 -11.41
CA ALA A 134 0.47 -10.44 -11.50
C ALA A 134 0.09 -11.00 -12.89
N SER A 135 0.83 -10.63 -13.94
CA SER A 135 0.65 -11.16 -15.30
C SER A 135 0.83 -12.68 -15.41
N LYS A 136 1.65 -13.31 -14.54
CA LYS A 136 1.77 -14.77 -14.46
C LYS A 136 0.46 -15.47 -14.10
N TYR A 137 -0.48 -14.73 -13.50
CA TYR A 137 -1.80 -15.19 -13.10
C TYR A 137 -2.89 -14.64 -14.01
N ASN A 138 -2.51 -14.09 -15.18
CA ASN A 138 -3.40 -13.42 -16.12
C ASN A 138 -4.17 -12.25 -15.50
N ILE A 139 -3.57 -11.58 -14.50
CA ILE A 139 -4.13 -10.41 -13.84
C ILE A 139 -3.38 -9.18 -14.33
N PHE A 140 -4.13 -8.19 -14.84
CA PHE A 140 -3.58 -6.99 -15.45
C PHE A 140 -4.13 -5.74 -14.75
N TYR A 141 -3.38 -4.67 -14.82
CA TYR A 141 -3.75 -3.40 -14.24
C TYR A 141 -4.58 -2.60 -15.24
N GLU A 142 -5.70 -2.03 -14.79
CA GLU A 142 -6.59 -1.24 -15.66
C GLU A 142 -5.83 -0.08 -16.33
N GLY A 143 -6.06 0.11 -17.64
CA GLY A 143 -5.38 1.12 -18.44
C GLY A 143 -3.96 0.76 -18.90
N VAL A 144 -3.42 -0.40 -18.47
CA VAL A 144 -2.14 -0.92 -18.96
C VAL A 144 -2.44 -2.04 -19.96
N PRO A 145 -1.89 -1.98 -21.21
CA PRO A 145 -2.09 -3.06 -22.19
C PRO A 145 -1.60 -4.42 -21.67
N GLU A 146 -2.37 -5.49 -21.95
CA GLU A 146 -2.06 -6.85 -21.45
C GLU A 146 -0.72 -7.40 -21.98
N ASP A 147 -0.29 -6.95 -23.13
CA ASP A 147 0.98 -7.31 -23.79
C ASP A 147 2.17 -6.44 -23.36
N SER A 148 1.94 -5.44 -22.51
CA SER A 148 3.01 -4.58 -22.00
C SER A 148 3.61 -5.15 -20.71
N GLU A 149 4.90 -4.89 -20.49
CA GLU A 149 5.56 -5.22 -19.25
C GLU A 149 5.18 -4.20 -18.16
N PHE A 150 4.54 -4.69 -17.08
CA PHE A 150 4.25 -3.89 -15.90
C PHE A 150 4.72 -4.63 -14.63
N PRO A 151 6.03 -4.84 -14.47
CA PRO A 151 6.59 -5.72 -13.44
C PRO A 151 6.38 -5.23 -12.01
N CYS A 152 6.10 -3.93 -11.84
CA CYS A 152 5.79 -3.37 -10.52
C CYS A 152 4.39 -3.76 -10.00
N PHE A 153 3.49 -4.25 -10.84
CA PHE A 153 2.21 -4.80 -10.42
C PHE A 153 2.36 -6.29 -10.09
N MET A 154 2.17 -6.62 -8.82
CA MET A 154 2.53 -7.91 -8.27
C MET A 154 1.40 -8.51 -7.45
N ILE A 155 1.46 -9.85 -7.32
CA ILE A 155 0.55 -10.65 -6.50
C ILE A 155 1.35 -11.57 -5.56
N CYS A 156 0.83 -11.76 -4.35
CA CYS A 156 1.24 -12.82 -3.45
C CYS A 156 0.03 -13.70 -3.13
N ILE A 157 0.13 -15.01 -3.41
CA ILE A 157 -0.89 -15.99 -3.05
C ILE A 157 -0.64 -16.46 -1.62
N LEU A 158 -1.53 -16.13 -0.70
CA LEU A 158 -1.45 -16.50 0.72
C LEU A 158 -1.88 -17.94 0.96
N ASN A 159 -2.85 -18.43 0.17
CA ASN A 159 -3.41 -19.78 0.29
C ASN A 159 -3.44 -20.50 -1.08
N LYS A 160 -2.34 -21.15 -1.41
CA LYS A 160 -2.14 -21.80 -2.71
C LYS A 160 -3.15 -22.92 -2.98
N GLU A 161 -3.59 -23.64 -1.95
CA GLU A 161 -4.53 -24.76 -2.10
C GLU A 161 -5.95 -24.30 -2.47
N LYS A 162 -6.28 -23.06 -2.13
CA LYS A 162 -7.62 -22.47 -2.39
C LYS A 162 -7.62 -21.48 -3.54
N TYR A 163 -6.47 -21.26 -4.17
CA TYR A 163 -6.35 -20.24 -5.21
C TYR A 163 -6.75 -20.79 -6.57
N ASP A 164 -7.74 -20.14 -7.18
CA ASP A 164 -8.21 -20.42 -8.54
C ASP A 164 -7.74 -19.31 -9.49
N ILE A 165 -6.96 -19.68 -10.51
CA ILE A 165 -6.37 -18.75 -11.49
C ILE A 165 -7.43 -18.42 -12.54
N LEU A 166 -8.25 -17.40 -12.28
CA LEU A 166 -9.30 -16.98 -13.21
C LEU A 166 -8.89 -15.81 -14.13
N GLY A 167 -7.78 -15.15 -13.81
CA GLY A 167 -7.36 -13.94 -14.50
C GLY A 167 -8.36 -12.78 -14.37
N GLY A 168 -7.96 -11.58 -14.74
CA GLY A 168 -8.86 -10.43 -14.67
C GLY A 168 -8.15 -9.08 -14.78
N ILE A 169 -8.94 -8.03 -14.68
CA ILE A 169 -8.49 -6.63 -14.68
C ILE A 169 -8.69 -6.05 -13.29
N TYR A 170 -7.61 -5.54 -12.73
CA TYR A 170 -7.57 -4.86 -11.44
C TYR A 170 -7.63 -3.35 -11.64
N SER A 171 -8.38 -2.67 -10.79
CA SER A 171 -8.35 -1.21 -10.67
C SER A 171 -8.23 -0.78 -9.21
N ASP A 172 -7.52 0.33 -8.98
CA ASP A 172 -7.38 0.89 -7.64
C ASP A 172 -8.72 1.36 -7.08
N PRO A 173 -8.92 1.25 -5.76
CA PRO A 173 -10.02 1.94 -5.10
C PRO A 173 -9.92 3.46 -5.28
N LYS A 174 -11.08 4.13 -5.41
CA LYS A 174 -11.15 5.59 -5.66
C LYS A 174 -10.39 6.46 -4.66
N CYS A 175 -10.18 5.99 -3.44
CA CYS A 175 -9.41 6.73 -2.43
C CYS A 175 -7.92 6.89 -2.78
N TYR A 176 -7.41 6.14 -3.74
CA TYR A 176 -6.05 6.29 -4.29
C TYR A 176 -5.97 7.35 -5.40
N ASP A 177 -7.12 7.78 -5.94
CA ASP A 177 -7.18 8.89 -6.89
C ASP A 177 -7.18 10.22 -6.12
N ILE A 178 -6.05 10.89 -6.12
CA ILE A 178 -5.81 12.07 -5.30
C ILE A 178 -5.98 13.36 -6.10
N ASP A 179 -6.95 14.16 -5.69
CA ASP A 179 -7.14 15.53 -6.18
C ASP A 179 -6.00 16.43 -5.67
N GLY A 180 -5.31 17.09 -6.61
CA GLY A 180 -4.17 17.94 -6.29
C GLY A 180 -4.51 19.15 -5.41
N ALA A 181 -5.70 19.76 -5.59
CA ALA A 181 -6.13 20.90 -4.77
C ALA A 181 -6.42 20.48 -3.32
N LYS A 182 -7.04 19.31 -3.16
CA LYS A 182 -7.26 18.73 -1.82
C LYS A 182 -5.96 18.35 -1.14
N LEU A 183 -4.97 17.86 -1.90
CA LEU A 183 -3.65 17.55 -1.39
C LEU A 183 -2.94 18.81 -0.86
N GLU A 184 -2.94 19.89 -1.63
CA GLU A 184 -2.32 21.17 -1.21
C GLU A 184 -2.98 21.73 0.06
N GLU A 185 -4.30 21.62 0.19
CA GLU A 185 -5.01 22.04 1.39
C GLU A 185 -4.70 21.15 2.60
N PHE A 186 -4.67 19.84 2.39
CA PHE A 186 -4.35 18.88 3.44
C PHE A 186 -2.92 19.04 3.96
N ASP A 187 -1.99 19.31 3.05
CA ASP A 187 -0.56 19.47 3.34
C ASP A 187 -0.25 20.66 4.26
N LYS A 188 -1.12 21.67 4.27
CA LYS A 188 -1.02 22.84 5.19
C LYS A 188 -1.15 22.48 6.68
N LYS A 189 -1.69 21.29 7.00
CA LYS A 189 -1.78 20.80 8.38
C LYS A 189 -0.43 20.38 8.97
N PHE A 190 0.57 20.22 8.12
CA PHE A 190 1.90 19.73 8.48
C PHE A 190 2.96 20.84 8.35
N PRO A 191 4.13 20.69 8.99
CA PRO A 191 5.23 21.63 8.81
C PRO A 191 5.60 21.80 7.34
N TYR A 192 5.89 23.03 6.94
CA TYR A 192 6.30 23.33 5.57
C TYR A 192 7.57 22.57 5.18
N LYS A 193 7.57 21.97 3.98
CA LYS A 193 8.72 21.29 3.37
C LYS A 193 8.84 21.70 1.91
N ILE A 194 10.07 21.83 1.43
CA ILE A 194 10.33 22.15 0.03
C ILE A 194 10.07 20.93 -0.86
N LYS A 195 9.24 21.10 -1.90
CA LYS A 195 9.02 20.10 -2.93
C LYS A 195 10.15 20.16 -3.95
N GLU A 196 10.89 19.07 -4.13
CA GLU A 196 12.06 18.99 -4.99
C GLU A 196 11.90 17.93 -6.05
N LYS A 197 12.27 18.27 -7.29
CA LYS A 197 12.43 17.28 -8.36
C LYS A 197 13.79 16.62 -8.20
N ARG A 198 13.81 15.30 -8.08
CA ARG A 198 15.03 14.50 -7.88
C ARG A 198 15.18 13.45 -8.99
N ALA A 199 16.42 13.08 -9.29
CA ALA A 199 16.69 11.98 -10.20
C ALA A 199 16.10 10.66 -9.65
N GLY A 200 15.49 9.85 -10.52
CA GLY A 200 14.84 8.59 -10.15
C GLY A 200 13.40 8.70 -9.70
N GLN A 201 12.82 9.90 -9.62
CA GLN A 201 11.38 10.05 -9.43
C GLN A 201 10.62 9.58 -10.68
N LEU A 202 9.37 9.14 -10.47
CA LEU A 202 8.48 8.75 -11.56
C LEU A 202 8.27 9.95 -12.51
N GLN A 203 8.41 9.70 -13.81
CA GLN A 203 8.00 10.67 -14.83
C GLN A 203 6.48 10.51 -14.99
N LEU A 204 5.73 11.48 -14.48
CA LEU A 204 4.29 11.59 -14.62
C LEU A 204 3.96 12.49 -15.79
#